data_d5e1f1ae2882b67ec33f55d6d424ddee
#
_entry.id   d5e1f1ae2882b67ec33f55d6d424ddee
#
_cell.length_a   1.000
_cell.length_b   1.000
_cell.length_c   1.000
_cell.angle_alpha   90.00
_cell.angle_beta   90.00
_cell.angle_gamma   90.00
#
_symmetry.space_group_name_H-M   'P 1'
#
loop_
_entity.id
_entity.type
_entity.pdbx_description
1 polymer ?
#
loop_
_entity_poly.entity_id
_entity_poly.type
_entity_poly.pdbx_seq_one_letter_code
_entity_poly.pdbx_strand_id
1 'polypeptide(L)'
;MVKVIPGIRTYVSVDGGLSDNPRPSLYDAEYEALIANRADQRPDTVVRVAGAHCETDTLIPELALAAPRPGDILAVQATGAYNYAMASNYNRFPRPAVVLVNDGRADVVVEREPLADLIRLDVIPLRLQ
;
A
#
# COMPACT_ATOMS: atom_id res chain seq x y z
N MET A 1 -4.49 10.56 -1.92
CA MET A 1 -4.29 12.03 -2.15
C MET A 1 -3.42 12.22 -3.39
N VAL A 2 -3.71 13.24 -4.22
CA VAL A 2 -2.85 13.61 -5.34
C VAL A 2 -2.28 15.00 -5.07
N LYS A 3 -0.95 15.17 -5.20
CA LYS A 3 -0.26 16.44 -5.00
C LYS A 3 0.65 16.74 -6.20
N VAL A 4 0.37 17.81 -6.90
CA VAL A 4 1.19 18.31 -8.01
C VAL A 4 2.16 19.37 -7.49
N ILE A 5 3.45 19.21 -7.80
CA ILE A 5 4.47 20.24 -7.61
C ILE A 5 4.88 20.69 -9.01
N PRO A 6 4.41 21.88 -9.46
CA PRO A 6 4.59 22.31 -10.84
C PRO A 6 6.06 22.31 -11.27
N GLY A 7 6.35 21.77 -12.45
CA GLY A 7 7.70 21.66 -13.01
C GLY A 7 8.65 20.66 -12.30
N ILE A 8 8.16 19.97 -11.25
CA ILE A 8 8.99 19.02 -10.49
C ILE A 8 8.39 17.61 -10.55
N ARG A 9 7.17 17.40 -9.99
CA ARG A 9 6.62 16.05 -9.86
C ARG A 9 5.16 16.03 -9.42
N THR A 10 4.47 14.95 -9.80
CA THR A 10 3.16 14.57 -9.23
C THR A 10 3.33 13.42 -8.25
N TYR A 11 2.83 13.58 -7.04
CA TYR A 11 2.76 12.53 -6.03
C TYR A 11 1.35 11.96 -5.95
N VAL A 12 1.29 10.63 -5.82
CA VAL A 12 0.08 9.89 -5.45
C VAL A 12 0.35 9.25 -4.09
N SER A 13 -0.30 9.74 -3.05
CA SER A 13 -0.23 9.13 -1.71
C SER A 13 -1.38 8.17 -1.54
N VAL A 14 -1.04 6.94 -1.15
CA VAL A 14 -1.95 5.83 -0.92
C VAL A 14 -2.06 5.50 0.57
N ASP A 15 -3.00 4.66 0.94
CA ASP A 15 -3.23 4.18 2.31
C ASP A 15 -2.41 2.93 2.66
N GLY A 16 -1.76 2.31 1.68
CA GLY A 16 -0.72 1.29 1.90
C GLY A 16 0.66 1.90 2.13
N GLY A 17 1.66 1.06 2.35
CA GLY A 17 3.03 1.52 2.57
C GLY A 17 4.04 0.38 2.69
N LEU A 18 5.22 0.70 3.16
CA LEU A 18 6.29 -0.28 3.36
C LEU A 18 5.93 -1.39 4.38
N SER A 19 4.95 -1.16 5.25
CA SER A 19 4.42 -2.21 6.13
C SER A 19 3.68 -3.32 5.36
N ASP A 20 3.13 -3.01 4.18
CA ASP A 20 2.41 -3.95 3.32
C ASP A 20 3.35 -4.55 2.26
N ASN A 21 4.22 -3.72 1.69
CA ASN A 21 5.20 -4.10 0.67
C ASN A 21 6.57 -3.48 0.97
N PRO A 22 7.42 -4.14 1.79
CA PRO A 22 8.74 -3.62 2.12
C PRO A 22 9.78 -3.82 1.01
N ARG A 23 9.47 -4.57 -0.04
CA ARG A 23 10.44 -4.98 -1.06
C ARG A 23 11.06 -3.84 -1.86
N PRO A 24 10.33 -2.75 -2.23
CA PRO A 24 10.98 -1.60 -2.85
C PRO A 24 12.08 -1.00 -1.98
N SER A 25 11.85 -0.89 -0.67
CA SER A 25 12.82 -0.32 0.27
C SER A 25 13.98 -1.25 0.63
N LEU A 26 13.76 -2.58 0.62
CA LEU A 26 14.77 -3.57 1.03
C LEU A 26 15.61 -4.08 -0.14
N TYR A 27 15.04 -4.15 -1.32
CA TYR A 27 15.64 -4.85 -2.46
C TYR A 27 15.60 -4.04 -3.75
N ASP A 28 15.19 -2.78 -3.71
CA ASP A 28 14.96 -1.95 -4.91
C ASP A 28 14.03 -2.64 -5.91
N ALA A 29 13.04 -3.42 -5.39
CA ALA A 29 12.12 -4.15 -6.24
C ALA A 29 11.19 -3.19 -6.97
N GLU A 30 11.14 -3.33 -8.28
CA GLU A 30 10.27 -2.54 -9.16
C GLU A 30 8.89 -3.17 -9.27
N TYR A 31 7.86 -2.33 -9.28
CA TYR A 31 6.47 -2.71 -9.41
C TYR A 31 5.75 -1.87 -10.44
N GLU A 32 4.83 -2.51 -11.14
CA GLU A 32 3.83 -1.85 -11.97
C GLU A 32 2.52 -1.70 -11.19
N ALA A 33 1.74 -0.70 -11.58
CA ALA A 33 0.41 -0.52 -11.02
C ALA A 33 -0.52 0.12 -12.04
N LEU A 34 -1.82 0.00 -11.79
CA LEU A 34 -2.87 0.62 -12.60
C LEU A 34 -3.99 1.15 -11.69
N ILE A 35 -4.84 2.03 -12.24
CA ILE A 35 -6.05 2.48 -11.55
C ILE A 35 -7.16 1.47 -11.82
N ALA A 36 -7.45 0.63 -10.82
CA ALA A 36 -8.33 -0.53 -10.97
C ALA A 36 -9.78 -0.16 -11.37
N ASN A 37 -10.30 0.94 -10.85
CA ASN A 37 -11.64 1.41 -11.18
C ASN A 37 -11.73 2.15 -12.53
N ARG A 38 -10.60 2.29 -13.26
CA ARG A 38 -10.48 2.88 -14.59
C ARG A 38 -9.37 2.21 -15.40
N ALA A 39 -9.30 0.88 -15.33
CA ALA A 39 -8.22 0.07 -15.90
C ALA A 39 -8.12 0.12 -17.44
N ASP A 40 -9.18 0.55 -18.11
CA ASP A 40 -9.25 0.74 -19.57
C ASP A 40 -8.65 2.06 -20.05
N GLN A 41 -8.35 3.00 -19.14
CA GLN A 41 -7.80 4.30 -19.50
C GLN A 41 -6.29 4.21 -19.75
N ARG A 42 -5.83 4.89 -20.79
CA ARG A 42 -4.41 4.95 -21.15
C ARG A 42 -3.64 5.81 -20.14
N PRO A 43 -2.43 5.40 -19.76
CA PRO A 43 -1.54 6.26 -18.99
C PRO A 43 -1.20 7.56 -19.73
N ASP A 44 -1.31 8.69 -19.04
CA ASP A 44 -1.05 10.03 -19.56
C ASP A 44 -0.25 10.90 -18.56
N THR A 45 -0.02 10.41 -17.36
CA THR A 45 0.62 11.17 -16.27
C THR A 45 1.68 10.32 -15.59
N VAL A 46 2.89 10.85 -15.47
CA VAL A 46 3.97 10.21 -14.69
C VAL A 46 3.89 10.68 -13.25
N VAL A 47 3.86 9.72 -12.31
CA VAL A 47 3.69 9.98 -10.88
C VAL A 47 4.75 9.25 -10.04
N ARG A 48 4.93 9.70 -8.80
CA ARG A 48 5.58 8.93 -7.74
C ARG A 48 4.52 8.46 -6.76
N VAL A 49 4.50 7.17 -6.47
CA VAL A 49 3.60 6.58 -5.47
C VAL A 49 4.30 6.58 -4.12
N ALA A 50 3.68 7.24 -3.14
CA ALA A 50 4.15 7.32 -1.77
C ALA A 50 3.17 6.63 -0.82
N GLY A 51 3.68 5.88 0.14
CA GLY A 51 2.91 5.20 1.15
C GLY A 51 2.47 6.10 2.31
N ALA A 52 1.95 5.45 3.36
CA ALA A 52 1.36 6.10 4.51
C ALA A 52 2.35 6.40 5.65
N HIS A 53 3.58 5.89 5.57
CA HIS A 53 4.58 6.08 6.62
C HIS A 53 5.30 7.42 6.47
N CYS A 54 5.73 8.00 7.61
CA CYS A 54 6.43 9.29 7.62
C CYS A 54 7.90 9.19 7.22
N GLU A 55 8.47 8.01 7.24
CA GLU A 55 9.79 7.70 6.70
C GLU A 55 9.76 7.77 5.16
N THR A 56 10.91 7.59 4.52
CA THR A 56 10.96 7.53 3.06
C THR A 56 10.18 6.31 2.56
N ASP A 57 8.88 6.47 2.39
CA ASP A 57 7.94 5.42 1.96
C ASP A 57 7.57 5.62 0.49
N THR A 58 8.57 5.48 -0.38
CA THR A 58 8.35 5.47 -1.83
C THR A 58 8.11 4.04 -2.28
N LEU A 59 6.86 3.74 -2.65
CA LEU A 59 6.49 2.41 -3.15
C LEU A 59 6.87 2.23 -4.63
N ILE A 60 6.64 3.27 -5.46
CA ILE A 60 7.03 3.26 -6.86
C ILE A 60 7.58 4.64 -7.20
N PRO A 61 8.88 4.75 -7.52
CA PRO A 61 9.53 6.04 -7.74
C PRO A 61 9.08 6.75 -9.02
N GLU A 62 8.70 5.99 -10.04
CA GLU A 62 8.22 6.51 -11.32
C GLU A 62 7.22 5.54 -11.93
N LEU A 63 6.02 5.99 -12.20
CA LEU A 63 4.92 5.18 -12.72
C LEU A 63 4.06 6.02 -13.66
N ALA A 64 3.78 5.48 -14.85
CA ALA A 64 2.80 6.08 -15.76
C ALA A 64 1.39 5.58 -15.43
N LEU A 65 0.47 6.51 -15.12
CA LEU A 65 -0.94 6.23 -14.81
C LEU A 65 -1.86 7.10 -15.68
N ALA A 66 -3.10 6.66 -15.85
CA ALA A 66 -4.18 7.59 -16.22
C ALA A 66 -4.28 8.67 -15.13
N ALA A 67 -4.53 9.95 -15.51
CA ALA A 67 -4.52 11.08 -14.57
C ALA A 67 -5.22 10.72 -13.24
N PRO A 68 -4.47 10.55 -12.13
CA PRO A 68 -5.00 10.02 -10.88
C PRO A 68 -5.89 11.04 -10.18
N ARG A 69 -6.91 10.56 -9.47
CA ARG A 69 -7.87 11.38 -8.74
C ARG A 69 -8.01 10.88 -7.30
N PRO A 70 -8.29 11.73 -6.33
CA PRO A 70 -8.68 11.28 -5.00
C PRO A 70 -9.88 10.32 -5.07
N GLY A 71 -9.78 9.18 -4.38
CA GLY A 71 -10.79 8.13 -4.41
C GLY A 71 -10.55 7.02 -5.44
N ASP A 72 -9.56 7.16 -6.32
CA ASP A 72 -9.14 6.06 -7.19
C ASP A 72 -8.53 4.92 -6.38
N ILE A 73 -8.71 3.70 -6.89
CA ILE A 73 -8.13 2.48 -6.34
C ILE A 73 -6.89 2.12 -7.16
N LEU A 74 -5.72 2.18 -6.51
CA LEU A 74 -4.46 1.76 -7.13
C LEU A 74 -4.24 0.27 -6.89
N ALA A 75 -4.13 -0.50 -7.97
CA ALA A 75 -3.77 -1.91 -7.92
C ALA A 75 -2.29 -2.09 -8.30
N VAL A 76 -1.46 -2.44 -7.34
CA VAL A 76 -0.04 -2.78 -7.55
C VAL A 76 0.03 -4.24 -7.96
N GLN A 77 0.66 -4.52 -9.11
CA GLN A 77 0.72 -5.85 -9.69
C GLN A 77 1.80 -6.73 -9.04
N ALA A 78 1.71 -8.04 -9.25
CA ALA A 78 2.71 -9.02 -8.82
C ALA A 78 3.03 -9.00 -7.31
N THR A 79 2.06 -8.65 -6.47
CA THR A 79 2.21 -8.59 -5.01
C THR A 79 1.72 -9.85 -4.28
N GLY A 80 1.33 -10.92 -5.00
CA GLY A 80 0.82 -12.16 -4.38
C GLY A 80 1.89 -12.98 -3.67
N ALA A 81 3.14 -12.95 -4.17
CA ALA A 81 4.25 -13.67 -3.57
C ALA A 81 5.07 -12.75 -2.65
N TYR A 82 5.41 -13.24 -1.47
CA TYR A 82 6.23 -12.59 -0.43
C TYR A 82 5.61 -11.40 0.30
N ASN A 83 4.79 -10.56 -0.35
CA ASN A 83 4.29 -9.32 0.26
C ASN A 83 3.57 -9.55 1.58
N TYR A 84 2.55 -10.42 1.62
CA TYR A 84 1.86 -10.70 2.88
C TYR A 84 2.79 -11.37 3.92
N ALA A 85 3.65 -12.30 3.49
CA ALA A 85 4.59 -12.96 4.39
C ALA A 85 5.65 -12.02 4.99
N MET A 86 5.92 -10.88 4.34
CA MET A 86 6.84 -9.83 4.79
C MET A 86 6.09 -8.65 5.42
N ALA A 87 4.77 -8.61 5.33
CA ALA A 87 3.97 -7.56 5.93
C ALA A 87 4.20 -7.51 7.45
N SER A 88 4.24 -6.30 8.00
CA SER A 88 4.59 -6.07 9.39
C SER A 88 3.68 -5.03 10.04
N ASN A 89 3.75 -4.96 11.38
CA ASN A 89 3.07 -3.91 12.14
C ASN A 89 3.97 -2.67 12.31
N TYR A 90 4.80 -2.36 11.31
CA TYR A 90 5.62 -1.16 11.34
C TYR A 90 4.75 0.09 11.58
N ASN A 91 5.17 0.97 12.47
CA ASN A 91 4.40 2.13 12.97
C ASN A 91 3.01 1.77 13.53
N ARG A 92 2.82 0.53 14.00
CA ARG A 92 1.53 0.01 14.50
C ARG A 92 0.41 0.03 13.45
N PHE A 93 0.75 -0.15 12.18
CA PHE A 93 -0.25 -0.40 11.14
C PHE A 93 -0.69 -1.87 11.18
N PRO A 94 -2.00 -2.17 11.05
CA PRO A 94 -2.48 -3.53 10.95
C PRO A 94 -2.13 -4.14 9.60
N ARG A 95 -1.83 -5.44 9.60
CA ARG A 95 -1.58 -6.18 8.35
C ARG A 95 -2.86 -6.29 7.52
N PRO A 96 -2.75 -6.24 6.18
CA PRO A 96 -3.90 -6.27 5.29
C PRO A 96 -4.56 -7.65 5.23
N ALA A 97 -5.81 -7.72 4.76
CA ALA A 97 -6.45 -8.97 4.40
C ALA A 97 -5.82 -9.58 3.14
N VAL A 98 -5.92 -10.91 3.01
CA VAL A 98 -5.67 -11.60 1.74
C VAL A 98 -6.99 -12.14 1.19
N VAL A 99 -7.28 -11.78 -0.05
CA VAL A 99 -8.52 -12.16 -0.73
C VAL A 99 -8.18 -12.86 -2.03
N LEU A 100 -8.75 -14.04 -2.24
CA LEU A 100 -8.73 -14.70 -3.54
C LEU A 100 -9.92 -14.25 -4.36
N VAL A 101 -9.65 -13.91 -5.62
CA VAL A 101 -10.70 -13.53 -6.56
C VAL A 101 -10.66 -14.48 -7.74
N ASN A 102 -11.79 -15.14 -7.99
CA ASN A 102 -11.97 -16.04 -9.14
C ASN A 102 -13.42 -16.03 -9.58
N ASP A 103 -13.66 -15.99 -10.89
CA ASP A 103 -14.99 -16.05 -11.51
C ASP A 103 -16.00 -15.06 -10.89
N GLY A 104 -15.57 -13.84 -10.62
CA GLY A 104 -16.41 -12.80 -10.03
C GLY A 104 -16.76 -12.99 -8.56
N ARG A 105 -16.12 -13.97 -7.87
CA ARG A 105 -16.24 -14.20 -6.43
C ARG A 105 -14.98 -13.73 -5.71
N ALA A 106 -15.16 -13.29 -4.48
CA ALA A 106 -14.08 -12.86 -3.62
C ALA A 106 -14.18 -13.60 -2.27
N ASP A 107 -13.13 -14.39 -1.95
CA ASP A 107 -13.05 -15.18 -0.74
C ASP A 107 -11.91 -14.66 0.14
N VAL A 108 -12.22 -14.26 1.38
CA VAL A 108 -11.20 -13.87 2.35
C VAL A 108 -10.49 -15.12 2.84
N VAL A 109 -9.18 -15.24 2.60
CA VAL A 109 -8.35 -16.37 3.04
C VAL A 109 -7.45 -16.01 4.22
N VAL A 110 -7.22 -14.70 4.43
CA VAL A 110 -6.62 -14.14 5.64
C VAL A 110 -7.40 -12.89 6.01
N GLU A 111 -7.93 -12.85 7.21
CA GLU A 111 -8.66 -11.69 7.71
C GLU A 111 -7.70 -10.51 7.95
N ARG A 112 -8.25 -9.29 7.79
CA ARG A 112 -7.52 -8.07 8.16
C ARG A 112 -7.27 -8.08 9.68
N GLU A 113 -6.06 -7.76 10.07
CA GLU A 113 -5.69 -7.67 11.48
C GLU A 113 -6.48 -6.52 12.17
N PRO A 114 -7.21 -6.80 13.25
CA PRO A 114 -7.92 -5.75 14.00
C PRO A 114 -6.96 -4.94 14.86
N LEU A 115 -7.32 -3.69 15.18
CA LEU A 115 -6.50 -2.81 16.01
C LEU A 115 -6.18 -3.41 17.39
N ALA A 116 -7.05 -4.26 17.93
CA ALA A 116 -6.85 -4.93 19.22
C ALA A 116 -5.62 -5.85 19.21
N ASP A 117 -5.27 -6.45 18.07
CA ASP A 117 -4.11 -7.32 17.96
C ASP A 117 -2.80 -6.54 18.07
N LEU A 118 -2.78 -5.27 17.68
CA LEU A 118 -1.60 -4.42 17.78
C LEU A 118 -1.15 -4.17 19.22
N ILE A 119 -2.07 -4.24 20.16
CA ILE A 119 -1.81 -3.99 21.60
C ILE A 119 -1.96 -5.26 22.45
N ARG A 120 -2.23 -6.40 21.83
CA ARG A 120 -2.49 -7.67 22.54
C ARG A 120 -1.36 -8.10 23.47
N LEU A 121 -0.13 -7.75 23.15
CA LEU A 121 1.05 -8.07 23.94
C LEU A 121 1.52 -6.93 24.84
N ASP A 122 0.82 -5.78 24.84
CA ASP A 122 1.17 -4.64 25.69
C ASP A 122 0.71 -4.94 27.14
N VAL A 123 1.60 -4.72 28.08
CA VAL A 123 1.34 -4.93 29.51
C VAL A 123 1.61 -3.64 30.28
N ILE A 124 0.66 -3.20 31.07
CA ILE A 124 0.85 -2.08 32.01
C ILE A 124 1.54 -2.65 33.26
N PRO A 125 2.77 -2.26 33.59
CA PRO A 125 3.45 -2.72 34.80
C PRO A 125 2.66 -2.33 36.06
N LEU A 126 2.68 -3.19 37.09
CA LEU A 126 1.96 -2.94 38.34
C LEU A 126 2.26 -1.56 38.97
N ARG A 127 3.51 -1.07 38.84
CA ARG A 127 3.90 0.25 39.36
C ARG A 127 3.27 1.45 38.63
N LEU A 128 2.57 1.22 37.52
CA LEU A 128 1.88 2.25 36.72
C LEU A 128 0.37 2.10 36.74
N GLN A 129 -0.15 1.12 37.47
CA GLN A 129 -1.56 0.92 37.78
C GLN A 129 -1.90 1.60 39.09
#